data_1709b41ceae5f4038aeb2db86d5f3da9
#
_entry.id   1709b41ceae5f4038aeb2db86d5f3da9
#
_cell.length_a   1.000
_cell.length_b   1.000
_cell.length_c   1.000
_cell.angle_alpha   90.00
_cell.angle_beta   90.00
_cell.angle_gamma   90.00
#
_symmetry.space_group_name_H-M   'P 1'
#
loop_
_entity.id
_entity.type
_entity.pdbx_description
1 polymer ?
#
loop_
_entity_poly.entity_id
_entity_poly.type
_entity_poly.pdbx_seq_one_letter_code
_entity_poly.pdbx_strand_id
1 'polypeptide(L)'
;MTVLVLGGYGAVGGHVVDQLRRSGDQAITAGRDPARAERVIDLTEPELNSYRAALTQVDTVVNASGAEDPRLAEVAGHRGCAFVDITATIDYISQLEQLDVRAPVLINVGLAPGLTNLLAAALHQVEPGPIDLGVLLGAGEHHGAGATDWSYRMLGRTFHDGERRIRNYSHSTVFDVPGSGRRRLYRLDFSDQYGLSRDLAVRVHTYFGLDSRTATAALALGTWIPGAAAALRRADLALPGTDHWTVLARARNGAAVCAHGRGQSHATAVMAASAARTAPTLPAGVHSSHQVLTLSDVPTDQGISVCRPQRRAHRTSENESE
;
A
#
# COMPACT_ATOMS: atom_id res chain seq x y z
N MET A 1 -15.26 18.80 -2.37
CA MET A 1 -16.00 17.58 -2.76
C MET A 1 -16.48 16.80 -1.54
N THR A 2 -17.41 15.85 -1.72
CA THR A 2 -17.94 15.02 -0.62
C THR A 2 -17.36 13.61 -0.73
N VAL A 3 -16.63 13.16 0.30
CA VAL A 3 -15.98 11.85 0.34
C VAL A 3 -16.58 11.00 1.46
N LEU A 4 -17.06 9.81 1.11
CA LEU A 4 -17.50 8.79 2.07
C LEU A 4 -16.32 7.88 2.42
N VAL A 5 -15.92 7.83 3.68
CA VAL A 5 -14.80 6.99 4.13
C VAL A 5 -15.35 5.78 4.89
N LEU A 6 -15.35 4.63 4.23
CA LEU A 6 -15.70 3.35 4.84
C LEU A 6 -14.63 2.95 5.86
N GLY A 7 -15.01 2.64 7.08
CA GLY A 7 -14.07 2.48 8.20
C GLY A 7 -13.45 3.80 8.68
N GLY A 8 -14.14 4.92 8.49
CA GLY A 8 -13.65 6.29 8.72
C GLY A 8 -13.25 6.63 10.16
N TYR A 9 -13.49 5.76 11.11
CA TYR A 9 -13.00 5.86 12.50
C TYR A 9 -11.98 4.77 12.87
N GLY A 10 -11.50 3.99 11.89
CA GLY A 10 -10.42 3.04 12.04
C GLY A 10 -9.04 3.70 12.03
N ALA A 11 -7.98 2.88 12.21
CA ALA A 11 -6.61 3.36 12.32
C ALA A 11 -6.13 4.17 11.08
N VAL A 12 -6.47 3.73 9.87
CA VAL A 12 -6.16 4.47 8.64
C VAL A 12 -7.28 5.42 8.27
N GLY A 13 -8.54 4.95 8.32
CA GLY A 13 -9.70 5.73 7.90
C GLY A 13 -9.88 7.05 8.66
N GLY A 14 -9.59 7.06 9.97
CA GLY A 14 -9.60 8.28 10.78
C GLY A 14 -8.60 9.33 10.27
N HIS A 15 -7.39 8.91 9.92
CA HIS A 15 -6.40 9.79 9.30
C HIS A 15 -6.82 10.27 7.91
N VAL A 16 -7.51 9.42 7.10
CA VAL A 16 -8.06 9.83 5.80
C VAL A 16 -9.08 10.95 5.98
N VAL A 17 -10.03 10.78 6.91
CA VAL A 17 -11.03 11.79 7.24
C VAL A 17 -10.37 13.10 7.66
N ASP A 18 -9.39 13.04 8.57
CA ASP A 18 -8.66 14.23 9.03
C ASP A 18 -7.93 14.93 7.89
N GLN A 19 -7.28 14.19 6.99
CA GLN A 19 -6.56 14.76 5.85
C GLN A 19 -7.50 15.45 4.86
N LEU A 20 -8.60 14.82 4.52
CA LEU A 20 -9.62 15.40 3.63
C LEU A 20 -10.20 16.68 4.22
N ARG A 21 -10.56 16.67 5.51
CA ARG A 21 -11.10 17.84 6.21
C ARG A 21 -10.10 18.99 6.27
N ARG A 22 -8.80 18.71 6.53
CA ARG A 22 -7.74 19.73 6.48
C ARG A 22 -7.56 20.34 5.09
N SER A 23 -7.84 19.57 4.04
CA SER A 23 -7.81 20.04 2.65
C SER A 23 -9.08 20.78 2.21
N GLY A 24 -10.05 20.98 3.12
CA GLY A 24 -11.31 21.68 2.85
C GLY A 24 -12.39 20.81 2.20
N ASP A 25 -12.20 19.50 2.13
CA ASP A 25 -13.20 18.57 1.61
C ASP A 25 -14.20 18.15 2.72
N GLN A 26 -15.42 17.84 2.33
CA GLN A 26 -16.42 17.23 3.21
C GLN A 26 -16.15 15.73 3.31
N ALA A 27 -15.52 15.27 4.38
CA ALA A 27 -15.31 13.87 4.66
C ALA A 27 -16.35 13.35 5.64
N ILE A 28 -17.04 12.27 5.25
CA ILE A 28 -18.12 11.63 6.01
C ILE A 28 -17.59 10.30 6.54
N THR A 29 -17.61 10.11 7.85
CA THR A 29 -17.23 8.85 8.48
C THR A 29 -18.35 7.82 8.32
N ALA A 30 -17.99 6.61 7.84
CA ALA A 30 -18.93 5.51 7.67
C ALA A 30 -18.44 4.22 8.36
N GLY A 31 -19.36 3.49 8.95
CA GLY A 31 -19.09 2.24 9.63
C GLY A 31 -20.28 1.74 10.43
N ARG A 32 -20.12 0.64 11.18
CA ARG A 32 -21.21 -0.05 11.88
C ARG A 32 -21.62 0.58 13.21
N ASP A 33 -20.71 1.32 13.85
CA ASP A 33 -20.95 1.88 15.18
C ASP A 33 -21.67 3.24 15.05
N PRO A 34 -22.96 3.35 15.46
CA PRO A 34 -23.72 4.59 15.36
C PRO A 34 -23.21 5.73 16.26
N ALA A 35 -22.40 5.42 17.28
CA ALA A 35 -21.80 6.44 18.14
C ALA A 35 -20.57 7.10 17.49
N ARG A 36 -20.00 6.50 16.44
CA ARG A 36 -18.74 6.93 15.80
C ARG A 36 -18.91 7.27 14.32
N ALA A 37 -19.93 6.71 13.66
CA ALA A 37 -20.18 6.90 12.24
C ALA A 37 -21.21 8.02 12.01
N GLU A 38 -20.91 8.94 11.08
CA GLU A 38 -21.90 9.92 10.58
C GLU A 38 -22.91 9.24 9.65
N ARG A 39 -22.51 8.17 8.95
CA ARG A 39 -23.39 7.27 8.19
C ARG A 39 -23.20 5.83 8.68
N VAL A 40 -24.26 5.28 9.27
CA VAL A 40 -24.22 3.88 9.72
C VAL A 40 -24.40 2.95 8.52
N ILE A 41 -23.41 2.09 8.31
CA ILE A 41 -23.36 1.17 7.16
C ILE A 41 -22.92 -0.20 7.65
N ASP A 42 -23.68 -1.23 7.28
CA ASP A 42 -23.26 -2.62 7.42
C ASP A 42 -22.89 -3.19 6.05
N LEU A 43 -21.60 -3.38 5.81
CA LEU A 43 -21.08 -3.96 4.57
C LEU A 43 -21.28 -5.48 4.48
N THR A 44 -21.82 -6.13 5.52
CA THR A 44 -22.15 -7.56 5.51
C THR A 44 -23.57 -7.84 5.00
N GLU A 45 -24.38 -6.80 4.76
CA GLU A 45 -25.69 -6.94 4.17
C GLU A 45 -25.61 -7.55 2.76
N PRO A 46 -26.37 -8.60 2.43
CA PRO A 46 -26.33 -9.21 1.10
C PRO A 46 -26.60 -8.22 -0.05
N GLU A 47 -27.54 -7.30 0.13
CA GLU A 47 -27.96 -6.32 -0.89
C GLU A 47 -27.25 -4.96 -0.75
N LEU A 48 -26.38 -4.78 0.25
CA LEU A 48 -25.69 -3.53 0.54
C LEU A 48 -26.62 -2.30 0.63
N ASN A 49 -27.83 -2.47 1.19
CA ASN A 49 -28.85 -1.41 1.20
C ASN A 49 -28.41 -0.17 1.97
N SER A 50 -27.81 -0.34 3.16
CA SER A 50 -27.28 0.77 3.95
C SER A 50 -26.17 1.52 3.21
N TYR A 51 -25.31 0.79 2.49
CA TYR A 51 -24.26 1.38 1.67
C TYR A 51 -24.84 2.15 0.47
N ARG A 52 -25.81 1.55 -0.27
CA ARG A 52 -26.50 2.21 -1.40
C ARG A 52 -27.17 3.52 -0.99
N ALA A 53 -27.82 3.53 0.17
CA ALA A 53 -28.45 4.73 0.73
C ALA A 53 -27.41 5.80 1.11
N ALA A 54 -26.26 5.37 1.61
CA ALA A 54 -25.19 6.24 2.04
C ALA A 54 -24.41 6.91 0.89
N LEU A 55 -24.62 6.53 -0.38
CA LEU A 55 -23.96 7.16 -1.54
C LEU A 55 -24.64 8.44 -2.03
N THR A 56 -25.74 8.88 -1.40
CA THR A 56 -26.43 10.11 -1.79
C THR A 56 -25.52 11.33 -1.54
N GLN A 57 -25.33 12.15 -2.59
CA GLN A 57 -24.46 13.34 -2.57
C GLN A 57 -22.98 13.00 -2.22
N VAL A 58 -22.49 11.87 -2.68
CA VAL A 58 -21.09 11.46 -2.54
C VAL A 58 -20.41 11.52 -3.90
N ASP A 59 -19.25 12.18 -3.98
CA ASP A 59 -18.43 12.24 -5.18
C ASP A 59 -17.44 11.05 -5.24
N THR A 60 -16.87 10.70 -4.08
CA THR A 60 -15.85 9.65 -3.97
C THR A 60 -16.07 8.79 -2.73
N VAL A 61 -15.86 7.49 -2.87
CA VAL A 61 -15.79 6.54 -1.75
C VAL A 61 -14.34 6.14 -1.52
N VAL A 62 -13.86 6.17 -0.28
CA VAL A 62 -12.58 5.58 0.12
C VAL A 62 -12.86 4.34 0.97
N ASN A 63 -12.41 3.18 0.51
CA ASN A 63 -12.49 1.94 1.28
C ASN A 63 -11.26 1.78 2.16
N ALA A 64 -11.41 2.12 3.44
CA ALA A 64 -10.45 1.90 4.52
C ALA A 64 -11.02 0.95 5.59
N SER A 65 -12.08 0.22 5.27
CA SER A 65 -12.78 -0.68 6.20
C SER A 65 -12.15 -2.05 6.33
N GLY A 66 -11.31 -2.46 5.35
CA GLY A 66 -10.81 -3.81 5.21
C GLY A 66 -11.83 -4.79 4.63
N ALA A 67 -13.01 -4.33 4.17
CA ALA A 67 -13.96 -5.15 3.42
C ALA A 67 -13.42 -5.38 1.99
N GLU A 68 -13.31 -6.64 1.61
CA GLU A 68 -12.79 -7.10 0.32
C GLU A 68 -13.94 -7.64 -0.55
N ASP A 69 -14.90 -6.76 -0.86
CA ASP A 69 -16.07 -7.07 -1.68
C ASP A 69 -16.08 -6.19 -2.94
N PRO A 70 -15.86 -6.74 -4.16
CA PRO A 70 -15.83 -5.96 -5.40
C PRO A 70 -17.15 -5.23 -5.70
N ARG A 71 -18.27 -5.71 -5.16
CA ARG A 71 -19.59 -5.06 -5.32
C ARG A 71 -19.61 -3.64 -4.75
N LEU A 72 -18.72 -3.31 -3.81
CA LEU A 72 -18.60 -1.94 -3.28
C LEU A 72 -18.20 -0.95 -4.38
N ALA A 73 -17.24 -1.32 -5.22
CA ALA A 73 -16.81 -0.50 -6.36
C ALA A 73 -17.90 -0.43 -7.45
N GLU A 74 -18.57 -1.55 -7.75
CA GLU A 74 -19.68 -1.59 -8.72
C GLU A 74 -20.84 -0.69 -8.29
N VAL A 75 -21.26 -0.80 -7.03
CA VAL A 75 -22.36 -0.01 -6.46
C VAL A 75 -22.02 1.48 -6.45
N ALA A 76 -20.79 1.86 -6.09
CA ALA A 76 -20.31 3.23 -6.18
C ALA A 76 -20.34 3.73 -7.62
N GLY A 77 -19.81 2.96 -8.56
CA GLY A 77 -19.78 3.30 -9.98
C GLY A 77 -21.17 3.46 -10.60
N HIS A 78 -22.14 2.64 -10.20
CA HIS A 78 -23.55 2.80 -10.64
C HIS A 78 -24.20 4.10 -10.13
N ARG A 79 -23.67 4.70 -9.08
CA ARG A 79 -24.09 5.99 -8.55
C ARG A 79 -23.27 7.17 -9.08
N GLY A 80 -22.29 6.89 -9.98
CA GLY A 80 -21.39 7.91 -10.50
C GLY A 80 -20.30 8.34 -9.51
N CYS A 81 -20.15 7.61 -8.40
CA CYS A 81 -19.10 7.90 -7.40
C CYS A 81 -17.79 7.23 -7.82
N ALA A 82 -16.68 7.96 -7.77
CA ALA A 82 -15.36 7.36 -7.86
C ALA A 82 -15.12 6.47 -6.63
N PHE A 83 -14.29 5.41 -6.79
CA PHE A 83 -13.96 4.49 -5.71
C PHE A 83 -12.45 4.38 -5.54
N VAL A 84 -11.95 4.51 -4.33
CA VAL A 84 -10.52 4.40 -3.99
C VAL A 84 -10.34 3.30 -2.95
N ASP A 85 -9.46 2.35 -3.24
CA ASP A 85 -9.21 1.20 -2.36
C ASP A 85 -7.75 1.14 -1.89
N ILE A 86 -7.57 0.97 -0.58
CA ILE A 86 -6.24 0.87 0.06
C ILE A 86 -5.80 -0.57 0.35
N THR A 87 -6.56 -1.55 -0.12
CA THR A 87 -6.30 -2.97 0.17
C THR A 87 -5.05 -3.48 -0.57
N ALA A 88 -4.38 -4.44 0.04
CA ALA A 88 -3.15 -5.07 -0.50
C ALA A 88 -3.35 -6.55 -0.89
N THR A 89 -4.56 -7.10 -0.74
CA THR A 89 -4.84 -8.53 -0.99
C THR A 89 -4.97 -8.80 -2.48
N ILE A 90 -4.13 -9.69 -3.00
CA ILE A 90 -3.99 -9.95 -4.44
C ILE A 90 -5.28 -10.44 -5.07
N ASP A 91 -5.94 -11.43 -4.46
CA ASP A 91 -7.17 -12.02 -5.00
C ASP A 91 -8.28 -10.97 -5.15
N TYR A 92 -8.39 -10.05 -4.20
CA TYR A 92 -9.35 -8.95 -4.24
C TYR A 92 -8.99 -7.90 -5.29
N ILE A 93 -7.71 -7.48 -5.34
CA ILE A 93 -7.24 -6.53 -6.38
C ILE A 93 -7.46 -7.10 -7.77
N SER A 94 -7.19 -8.41 -7.98
CA SER A 94 -7.43 -9.07 -9.26
C SER A 94 -8.92 -9.11 -9.65
N GLN A 95 -9.82 -9.21 -8.68
CA GLN A 95 -11.26 -9.11 -8.92
C GLN A 95 -11.66 -7.68 -9.30
N LEU A 96 -11.13 -6.66 -8.61
CA LEU A 96 -11.36 -5.27 -8.97
C LEU A 96 -10.89 -4.95 -10.39
N GLU A 97 -9.69 -5.43 -10.80
CA GLU A 97 -9.15 -5.23 -12.14
C GLU A 97 -10.03 -5.78 -13.28
N GLN A 98 -10.90 -6.75 -12.98
CA GLN A 98 -11.80 -7.38 -13.96
C GLN A 98 -13.18 -6.71 -14.05
N LEU A 99 -13.43 -5.69 -13.22
CA LEU A 99 -14.72 -5.01 -13.20
C LEU A 99 -14.91 -4.13 -14.46
N ASP A 100 -16.10 -4.21 -15.04
CA ASP A 100 -16.60 -3.22 -15.99
C ASP A 100 -17.38 -2.14 -15.22
N VAL A 101 -16.73 -1.04 -14.89
CA VAL A 101 -17.25 0.02 -14.02
C VAL A 101 -17.56 1.30 -14.79
N ARG A 102 -18.60 2.01 -14.34
CA ARG A 102 -19.09 3.24 -14.97
C ARG A 102 -18.46 4.53 -14.40
N ALA A 103 -17.65 4.39 -13.38
CA ALA A 103 -16.91 5.49 -12.75
C ALA A 103 -15.47 5.03 -12.45
N PRO A 104 -14.54 5.95 -12.18
CA PRO A 104 -13.16 5.59 -11.86
C PRO A 104 -13.05 4.75 -10.59
N VAL A 105 -12.27 3.67 -10.66
CA VAL A 105 -11.84 2.87 -9.52
C VAL A 105 -10.31 2.95 -9.42
N LEU A 106 -9.79 3.47 -8.32
CA LEU A 106 -8.36 3.63 -8.11
C LEU A 106 -7.88 2.63 -7.05
N ILE A 107 -6.99 1.74 -7.47
CA ILE A 107 -6.41 0.67 -6.65
C ILE A 107 -4.92 0.88 -6.40
N ASN A 108 -4.35 0.07 -5.51
CA ASN A 108 -2.94 0.19 -5.11
C ASN A 108 -2.64 1.61 -4.60
N VAL A 109 -3.47 2.08 -3.68
CA VAL A 109 -3.40 3.43 -3.11
C VAL A 109 -3.06 3.34 -1.63
N GLY A 110 -1.83 3.62 -1.29
CA GLY A 110 -1.36 3.57 0.08
C GLY A 110 0.15 3.76 0.17
N LEU A 111 0.74 3.30 1.24
CA LEU A 111 2.18 3.28 1.40
C LEU A 111 2.80 2.12 0.59
N ALA A 112 2.29 0.89 0.78
CA ALA A 112 2.70 -0.32 0.08
C ALA A 112 1.52 -1.33 0.09
N PRO A 113 0.85 -1.55 -1.07
CA PRO A 113 1.04 -0.91 -2.37
C PRO A 113 0.61 0.55 -2.43
N GLY A 114 1.16 1.29 -3.39
CA GLY A 114 0.83 2.68 -3.67
C GLY A 114 2.08 3.53 -3.88
N LEU A 115 2.66 4.10 -2.83
CA LEU A 115 3.92 4.84 -2.94
C LEU A 115 5.05 3.95 -3.51
N THR A 116 5.07 2.66 -3.17
CA THR A 116 5.97 1.67 -3.79
C THR A 116 5.79 1.59 -5.30
N ASN A 117 4.55 1.67 -5.78
CA ASN A 117 4.24 1.65 -7.20
C ASN A 117 4.78 2.89 -7.92
N LEU A 118 4.63 4.08 -7.32
CA LEU A 118 5.14 5.33 -7.88
C LEU A 118 6.67 5.34 -7.92
N LEU A 119 7.34 4.83 -6.87
CA LEU A 119 8.79 4.69 -6.84
C LEU A 119 9.30 3.74 -7.94
N ALA A 120 8.63 2.60 -8.12
CA ALA A 120 8.98 1.64 -9.17
C ALA A 120 8.83 2.24 -10.56
N ALA A 121 7.71 2.89 -10.85
CA ALA A 121 7.45 3.54 -12.12
C ALA A 121 8.48 4.65 -12.41
N ALA A 122 8.78 5.48 -11.43
CA ALA A 122 9.77 6.55 -11.57
C ALA A 122 11.20 6.00 -11.78
N LEU A 123 11.57 4.94 -11.08
CA LEU A 123 12.87 4.28 -11.29
C LEU A 123 12.94 3.68 -12.69
N HIS A 124 11.88 3.00 -13.14
CA HIS A 124 11.84 2.35 -14.46
C HIS A 124 12.02 3.34 -15.61
N GLN A 125 11.50 4.57 -15.47
CA GLN A 125 11.68 5.64 -16.48
C GLN A 125 13.15 6.03 -16.71
N VAL A 126 13.99 5.93 -15.68
CA VAL A 126 15.41 6.33 -15.75
C VAL A 126 16.35 5.14 -15.85
N GLU A 127 15.95 3.98 -15.34
CA GLU A 127 16.72 2.74 -15.30
C GLU A 127 15.78 1.56 -15.66
N PRO A 128 15.47 1.35 -16.96
CA PRO A 128 14.64 0.23 -17.38
C PRO A 128 15.27 -1.12 -17.01
N GLY A 129 14.47 -2.03 -16.44
CA GLY A 129 14.91 -3.36 -16.08
C GLY A 129 14.27 -3.88 -14.80
N PRO A 130 14.71 -5.05 -14.31
CA PRO A 130 14.16 -5.66 -13.09
C PRO A 130 14.32 -4.76 -11.87
N ILE A 131 13.27 -4.71 -11.04
CA ILE A 131 13.18 -3.86 -9.86
C ILE A 131 12.94 -4.71 -8.61
N ASP A 132 13.71 -4.42 -7.57
CA ASP A 132 13.45 -4.88 -6.21
C ASP A 132 12.82 -3.76 -5.39
N LEU A 133 11.62 -3.97 -4.88
CA LEU A 133 10.97 -3.09 -3.91
C LEU A 133 11.35 -3.51 -2.49
N GLY A 134 11.77 -2.58 -1.68
CA GLY A 134 12.04 -2.78 -0.25
C GLY A 134 11.03 -2.02 0.59
N VAL A 135 10.36 -2.72 1.50
CA VAL A 135 9.41 -2.16 2.48
C VAL A 135 9.95 -2.42 3.87
N LEU A 136 10.40 -1.37 4.55
CA LEU A 136 10.86 -1.41 5.94
C LEU A 136 9.89 -0.61 6.79
N LEU A 137 9.17 -1.28 7.69
CA LEU A 137 8.17 -0.64 8.55
C LEU A 137 8.62 -0.63 10.01
N GLY A 138 8.22 0.42 10.72
CA GLY A 138 8.40 0.51 12.16
C GLY A 138 7.55 -0.52 12.90
N ALA A 139 8.16 -1.27 13.80
CA ALA A 139 7.46 -2.28 14.58
C ALA A 139 6.71 -1.69 15.79
N GLY A 140 7.00 -0.44 16.17
CA GLY A 140 6.42 0.23 17.35
C GLY A 140 5.12 1.01 17.06
N GLU A 141 4.70 1.12 15.82
CA GLU A 141 3.41 1.76 15.52
C GLU A 141 2.26 0.83 15.90
N HIS A 142 1.23 1.37 16.56
CA HIS A 142 -0.03 0.67 16.76
C HIS A 142 -0.75 0.56 15.42
N HIS A 143 -0.47 -0.52 14.70
CA HIS A 143 -1.12 -0.81 13.41
C HIS A 143 -2.60 -1.05 13.64
N GLY A 144 -3.44 -0.64 12.70
CA GLY A 144 -4.82 -1.11 12.68
C GLY A 144 -4.83 -2.65 12.65
N ALA A 145 -5.80 -3.25 13.33
CA ALA A 145 -5.94 -4.70 13.42
C ALA A 145 -5.78 -5.42 12.06
N GLY A 146 -6.19 -4.76 10.95
CA GLY A 146 -6.08 -5.29 9.59
C GLY A 146 -4.65 -5.45 9.08
N ALA A 147 -3.76 -4.48 9.29
CA ALA A 147 -2.38 -4.54 8.77
C ALA A 147 -1.53 -5.58 9.52
N THR A 148 -1.68 -5.63 10.85
CA THR A 148 -1.01 -6.64 11.69
C THR A 148 -1.50 -8.05 11.35
N ASP A 149 -2.82 -8.23 11.24
CA ASP A 149 -3.42 -9.51 10.88
C ASP A 149 -3.02 -9.96 9.48
N TRP A 150 -2.95 -9.04 8.51
CA TRP A 150 -2.47 -9.33 7.17
C TRP A 150 -1.02 -9.86 7.18
N SER A 151 -0.10 -9.20 7.87
CA SER A 151 1.30 -9.62 7.97
C SER A 151 1.44 -11.02 8.57
N TYR A 152 0.67 -11.33 9.62
CA TYR A 152 0.68 -12.66 10.23
C TYR A 152 0.00 -13.72 9.36
N ARG A 153 -1.03 -13.35 8.57
CA ARG A 153 -1.65 -14.27 7.61
C ARG A 153 -0.70 -14.72 6.51
N MET A 154 0.34 -13.94 6.19
CA MET A 154 1.35 -14.31 5.20
C MET A 154 2.30 -15.42 5.69
N LEU A 155 2.43 -15.62 7.01
CA LEU A 155 3.30 -16.65 7.57
C LEU A 155 2.88 -18.06 7.12
N GLY A 156 3.83 -18.85 6.66
CA GLY A 156 3.62 -20.21 6.18
C GLY A 156 2.97 -20.32 4.80
N ARG A 157 2.39 -19.25 4.27
CA ARG A 157 1.80 -19.26 2.92
C ARG A 157 2.87 -19.22 1.84
N THR A 158 2.53 -19.80 0.70
CA THR A 158 3.37 -19.82 -0.50
C THR A 158 2.69 -19.08 -1.63
N PHE A 159 3.48 -18.52 -2.53
CA PHE A 159 3.02 -17.83 -3.73
C PHE A 159 3.88 -18.20 -4.95
N HIS A 160 3.45 -17.85 -6.14
CA HIS A 160 4.16 -18.11 -7.36
C HIS A 160 5.11 -16.95 -7.74
N ASP A 161 6.34 -17.26 -8.06
CA ASP A 161 7.35 -16.36 -8.63
C ASP A 161 7.78 -16.92 -9.99
N GLY A 162 7.02 -16.59 -11.02
CA GLY A 162 7.07 -17.29 -12.30
C GLY A 162 6.64 -18.75 -12.11
N GLU A 163 7.49 -19.70 -12.55
CA GLU A 163 7.25 -21.14 -12.41
C GLU A 163 7.57 -21.68 -11.00
N ARG A 164 8.24 -20.88 -10.17
CA ARG A 164 8.68 -21.32 -8.84
C ARG A 164 7.62 -20.99 -7.79
N ARG A 165 7.41 -21.93 -6.89
CA ARG A 165 6.61 -21.71 -5.69
C ARG A 165 7.53 -21.37 -4.53
N ILE A 166 7.42 -20.16 -3.99
CA ILE A 166 8.21 -19.71 -2.85
C ILE A 166 7.33 -19.43 -1.63
N ARG A 167 7.91 -19.52 -0.45
CA ARG A 167 7.23 -19.25 0.81
C ARG A 167 7.50 -17.80 1.22
N ASN A 168 6.48 -17.11 1.70
CA ASN A 168 6.65 -15.80 2.30
C ASN A 168 7.70 -15.84 3.41
N TYR A 169 8.50 -14.80 3.54
CA TYR A 169 9.60 -14.66 4.51
C TYR A 169 10.76 -15.66 4.37
N SER A 170 10.84 -16.47 3.30
CA SER A 170 11.90 -17.49 3.15
C SER A 170 13.11 -17.02 2.34
N HIS A 171 12.93 -16.18 1.33
CA HIS A 171 14.00 -15.68 0.47
C HIS A 171 14.32 -14.24 0.83
N SER A 172 15.60 -13.92 1.01
CA SER A 172 16.03 -12.59 1.44
C SER A 172 17.07 -11.97 0.53
N THR A 173 17.10 -10.65 0.53
CA THR A 173 18.21 -9.87 -0.02
C THR A 173 18.58 -8.73 0.95
N VAL A 174 19.74 -8.11 0.73
CA VAL A 174 20.20 -6.99 1.55
C VAL A 174 19.98 -5.70 0.79
N PHE A 175 19.34 -4.76 1.46
CA PHE A 175 19.15 -3.40 0.98
C PHE A 175 20.01 -2.43 1.81
N ASP A 176 20.57 -1.43 1.14
CA ASP A 176 21.09 -0.24 1.81
C ASP A 176 19.92 0.74 1.97
N VAL A 177 19.38 0.81 3.19
CA VAL A 177 18.20 1.60 3.51
C VAL A 177 18.63 2.94 4.08
N PRO A 178 18.28 4.08 3.47
CA PRO A 178 18.62 5.40 3.98
C PRO A 178 18.22 5.58 5.45
N GLY A 179 19.11 6.10 6.27
CA GLY A 179 18.90 6.29 7.70
C GLY A 179 18.90 5.01 8.56
N SER A 180 18.81 3.81 7.94
CA SER A 180 18.77 2.53 8.67
C SER A 180 19.95 1.62 8.37
N GLY A 181 20.80 1.95 7.37
CA GLY A 181 21.93 1.16 6.93
C GLY A 181 21.54 -0.15 6.27
N ARG A 182 22.44 -1.14 6.29
CA ARG A 182 22.20 -2.43 5.64
C ARG A 182 21.12 -3.23 6.38
N ARG A 183 20.05 -3.60 5.66
CA ARG A 183 18.91 -4.35 6.17
C ARG A 183 18.66 -5.59 5.32
N ARG A 184 18.45 -6.72 5.97
CA ARG A 184 17.98 -7.94 5.31
C ARG A 184 16.47 -7.92 5.28
N LEU A 185 15.90 -7.89 4.07
CA LEU A 185 14.47 -7.94 3.83
C LEU A 185 14.11 -9.25 3.14
N TYR A 186 12.89 -9.72 3.32
CA TYR A 186 12.44 -11.03 2.87
C TYR A 186 11.32 -10.90 1.85
N ARG A 187 11.32 -11.78 0.84
CA ARG A 187 10.25 -11.87 -0.17
C ARG A 187 8.89 -12.02 0.51
N LEU A 188 7.97 -11.19 0.09
CA LEU A 188 6.60 -11.20 0.56
C LEU A 188 5.65 -11.02 -0.63
N ASP A 189 4.50 -11.65 -0.55
CA ASP A 189 3.47 -11.65 -1.58
C ASP A 189 2.63 -10.37 -1.50
N PHE A 190 3.14 -9.30 -2.10
CA PHE A 190 2.43 -8.03 -2.23
C PHE A 190 1.76 -7.92 -3.60
N SER A 191 0.59 -7.27 -3.66
CA SER A 191 -0.15 -7.10 -4.91
C SER A 191 0.58 -6.21 -5.93
N ASP A 192 1.41 -5.26 -5.47
CA ASP A 192 2.16 -4.33 -6.33
C ASP A 192 3.08 -5.03 -7.32
N GLN A 193 3.75 -6.13 -6.93
CA GLN A 193 4.69 -6.83 -7.79
C GLN A 193 4.05 -7.41 -9.06
N TYR A 194 2.78 -7.78 -9.03
CA TYR A 194 2.07 -8.36 -10.19
C TYR A 194 1.64 -7.29 -11.19
N GLY A 195 0.92 -6.28 -10.71
CA GLY A 195 0.50 -5.15 -11.53
C GLY A 195 1.68 -4.43 -12.17
N LEU A 196 2.71 -4.10 -11.37
CA LEU A 196 3.93 -3.47 -11.89
C LEU A 196 4.69 -4.35 -12.88
N SER A 197 4.80 -5.67 -12.64
CA SER A 197 5.51 -6.56 -13.58
C SER A 197 4.81 -6.62 -14.92
N ARG A 198 3.47 -6.63 -14.92
CA ARG A 198 2.66 -6.59 -16.14
C ARG A 198 2.80 -5.24 -16.85
N ASP A 199 2.58 -4.15 -16.14
CA ASP A 199 2.44 -2.80 -16.71
C ASP A 199 3.78 -2.21 -17.17
N LEU A 200 4.87 -2.53 -16.47
CA LEU A 200 6.23 -2.12 -16.84
C LEU A 200 6.96 -3.14 -17.74
N ALA A 201 6.36 -4.30 -17.98
CA ALA A 201 6.96 -5.42 -18.74
C ALA A 201 8.35 -5.85 -18.21
N VAL A 202 8.57 -5.73 -16.89
CA VAL A 202 9.80 -6.14 -16.20
C VAL A 202 9.48 -6.95 -14.96
N ARG A 203 10.46 -7.70 -14.45
CA ARG A 203 10.28 -8.41 -13.19
C ARG A 203 10.37 -7.44 -12.02
N VAL A 204 9.33 -7.43 -11.20
CA VAL A 204 9.28 -6.67 -9.93
C VAL A 204 9.14 -7.64 -8.77
N HIS A 205 9.98 -7.47 -7.75
CA HIS A 205 9.94 -8.29 -6.55
C HIS A 205 9.80 -7.40 -5.32
N THR A 206 8.87 -7.74 -4.42
CA THR A 206 8.69 -7.01 -3.16
C THR A 206 9.29 -7.77 -1.99
N TYR A 207 10.07 -7.04 -1.18
CA TYR A 207 10.75 -7.51 0.02
C TYR A 207 10.31 -6.68 1.22
N PHE A 208 10.11 -7.35 2.33
CA PHE A 208 9.59 -6.75 3.55
C PHE A 208 10.50 -7.03 4.75
N GLY A 209 10.52 -6.12 5.69
CA GLY A 209 11.11 -6.26 7.01
C GLY A 209 10.61 -5.19 7.96
N LEU A 210 10.87 -5.43 9.24
CA LEU A 210 10.63 -4.47 10.31
C LEU A 210 11.92 -3.73 10.67
N ASP A 211 11.81 -2.54 11.24
CA ASP A 211 12.95 -1.77 11.75
C ASP A 211 13.71 -2.53 12.86
N SER A 212 13.02 -3.37 13.62
CA SER A 212 13.61 -4.36 14.51
C SER A 212 14.15 -5.56 13.73
N ARG A 213 15.48 -5.76 13.78
CA ARG A 213 16.15 -6.92 13.14
C ARG A 213 15.70 -8.25 13.74
N THR A 214 15.49 -8.27 15.07
CA THR A 214 15.04 -9.47 15.78
C THR A 214 13.61 -9.82 15.42
N ALA A 215 12.73 -8.83 15.31
CA ALA A 215 11.34 -9.05 14.86
C ALA A 215 11.30 -9.56 13.40
N THR A 216 12.10 -8.98 12.51
CA THR A 216 12.22 -9.47 11.12
C THR A 216 12.73 -10.93 11.09
N ALA A 217 13.73 -11.27 11.88
CA ALA A 217 14.25 -12.63 11.97
C ALA A 217 13.21 -13.59 12.56
N ALA A 218 12.43 -13.16 13.56
CA ALA A 218 11.35 -13.96 14.13
C ALA A 218 10.26 -14.29 13.10
N LEU A 219 9.86 -13.35 12.23
CA LEU A 219 8.95 -13.62 11.10
C LEU A 219 9.55 -14.63 10.13
N ALA A 220 10.85 -14.49 9.78
CA ALA A 220 11.54 -15.40 8.87
C ALA A 220 11.69 -16.82 9.43
N LEU A 221 11.81 -16.99 10.75
CA LEU A 221 11.80 -18.28 11.41
C LEU A 221 10.38 -18.80 11.57
N GLY A 222 9.46 -17.95 12.00
CA GLY A 222 8.06 -18.29 12.24
C GLY A 222 7.34 -18.82 11.01
N THR A 223 7.76 -18.43 9.80
CA THR A 223 7.15 -18.92 8.56
C THR A 223 7.31 -20.44 8.37
N TRP A 224 8.26 -21.06 9.06
CA TRP A 224 8.53 -22.51 9.01
C TRP A 224 7.84 -23.28 10.13
N ILE A 225 7.23 -22.60 11.10
CA ILE A 225 6.60 -23.20 12.26
C ILE A 225 5.08 -23.29 12.04
N PRO A 226 4.50 -24.49 11.95
CA PRO A 226 3.05 -24.65 11.87
C PRO A 226 2.34 -23.97 13.05
N GLY A 227 1.30 -23.18 12.76
CA GLY A 227 0.53 -22.49 13.81
C GLY A 227 1.13 -21.19 14.33
N ALA A 228 2.36 -20.79 13.92
CA ALA A 228 2.98 -19.54 14.37
C ALA A 228 2.11 -18.31 14.10
N ALA A 229 1.46 -18.24 12.94
CA ALA A 229 0.53 -17.16 12.59
C ALA A 229 -0.61 -17.02 13.61
N ALA A 230 -1.21 -18.13 14.05
CA ALA A 230 -2.29 -18.13 15.02
C ALA A 230 -1.78 -17.78 16.44
N ALA A 231 -0.59 -18.25 16.80
CA ALA A 231 0.04 -17.95 18.08
C ALA A 231 0.37 -16.45 18.20
N LEU A 232 0.99 -15.84 17.16
CA LEU A 232 1.33 -14.43 17.14
C LEU A 232 0.09 -13.54 17.18
N ARG A 233 -0.97 -13.89 16.45
CA ARG A 233 -2.24 -13.15 16.53
C ARG A 233 -2.89 -13.16 17.91
N ARG A 234 -2.79 -14.30 18.64
CA ARG A 234 -3.34 -14.40 19.99
C ARG A 234 -2.50 -13.70 21.04
N ALA A 235 -1.19 -13.61 20.80
CA ALA A 235 -0.26 -13.05 21.78
C ALA A 235 -0.32 -11.53 21.88
N ASP A 236 -0.88 -10.85 20.85
CA ASP A 236 -0.99 -9.37 20.75
C ASP A 236 0.27 -8.65 21.24
N LEU A 237 1.43 -9.15 20.79
CA LEU A 237 2.73 -8.69 21.26
C LEU A 237 3.05 -7.30 20.70
N ALA A 238 3.17 -6.32 21.57
CA ALA A 238 3.81 -5.05 21.24
C ALA A 238 5.30 -5.33 20.92
N LEU A 239 5.67 -5.25 19.65
CA LEU A 239 7.06 -5.42 19.23
C LEU A 239 7.85 -4.14 19.51
N PRO A 240 9.06 -4.22 20.06
CA PRO A 240 9.92 -3.05 20.21
C PRO A 240 10.35 -2.54 18.84
N GLY A 241 10.15 -1.26 18.59
CA GLY A 241 10.47 -0.61 17.33
C GLY A 241 10.11 0.86 17.36
N THR A 242 10.29 1.53 16.22
CA THR A 242 9.88 2.91 16.01
C THR A 242 8.59 2.97 15.19
N ASP A 243 8.12 4.18 14.90
CA ASP A 243 7.05 4.44 13.94
C ASP A 243 7.61 4.85 12.55
N HIS A 244 8.94 4.78 12.37
CA HIS A 244 9.57 5.13 11.10
C HIS A 244 9.32 4.07 10.05
N TRP A 245 9.07 4.50 8.84
CA TRP A 245 9.00 3.64 7.68
C TRP A 245 9.92 4.14 6.57
N THR A 246 10.41 3.22 5.76
CA THR A 246 11.14 3.51 4.52
C THR A 246 10.69 2.54 3.45
N VAL A 247 10.32 3.06 2.28
CA VAL A 247 10.06 2.26 1.08
C VAL A 247 11.02 2.69 -0.01
N LEU A 248 11.48 1.73 -0.81
CA LEU A 248 12.44 2.02 -1.87
C LEU A 248 12.25 1.07 -3.07
N ALA A 249 12.54 1.59 -4.25
CA ALA A 249 12.71 0.81 -5.47
C ALA A 249 14.19 0.81 -5.85
N ARG A 250 14.74 -0.37 -6.19
CA ARG A 250 16.15 -0.55 -6.53
C ARG A 250 16.29 -1.33 -7.83
N ALA A 251 17.09 -0.80 -8.77
CA ALA A 251 17.51 -1.47 -9.99
C ALA A 251 18.73 -2.37 -9.74
N ARG A 252 19.04 -3.28 -10.68
CA ARG A 252 20.19 -4.21 -10.57
C ARG A 252 21.54 -3.53 -10.48
N ASN A 253 21.72 -2.37 -11.12
CA ASN A 253 22.97 -1.58 -11.06
C ASN A 253 23.14 -0.82 -9.74
N GLY A 254 22.17 -0.91 -8.82
CA GLY A 254 22.18 -0.27 -7.52
C GLY A 254 21.57 1.14 -7.52
N ALA A 255 21.10 1.66 -8.66
CA ALA A 255 20.29 2.89 -8.66
C ALA A 255 19.03 2.66 -7.83
N ALA A 256 18.65 3.64 -7.03
CA ALA A 256 17.49 3.52 -6.14
C ALA A 256 16.76 4.86 -5.99
N VAL A 257 15.46 4.77 -5.82
CA VAL A 257 14.56 5.86 -5.40
C VAL A 257 13.92 5.44 -4.11
N CYS A 258 13.78 6.33 -3.15
CA CYS A 258 13.20 5.99 -1.86
C CYS A 258 12.20 7.05 -1.37
N ALA A 259 11.38 6.64 -0.43
CA ALA A 259 10.61 7.55 0.40
C ALA A 259 10.64 7.05 1.85
N HIS A 260 10.56 7.99 2.78
CA HIS A 260 10.56 7.67 4.21
C HIS A 260 9.71 8.68 4.99
N GLY A 261 9.33 8.28 6.18
CA GLY A 261 8.53 9.13 7.08
C GLY A 261 8.25 8.44 8.41
N ARG A 262 7.23 8.95 9.10
CA ARG A 262 6.74 8.40 10.38
C ARG A 262 5.24 8.10 10.27
N GLY A 263 4.80 7.04 10.96
CA GLY A 263 3.39 6.63 10.94
C GLY A 263 2.97 6.08 9.58
N GLN A 264 3.05 4.76 9.37
CA GLN A 264 2.65 4.14 8.09
C GLN A 264 1.15 4.29 7.82
N SER A 265 0.31 4.28 8.88
CA SER A 265 -1.13 4.50 8.75
C SER A 265 -1.43 5.93 8.30
N HIS A 266 -0.67 6.90 8.81
CA HIS A 266 -0.73 8.29 8.37
C HIS A 266 -0.28 8.44 6.91
N ALA A 267 0.86 7.85 6.53
CA ALA A 267 1.34 7.91 5.15
C ALA A 267 0.34 7.28 4.16
N THR A 268 -0.23 6.12 4.50
CA THR A 268 -1.31 5.49 3.71
C THR A 268 -2.50 6.42 3.56
N ALA A 269 -2.91 7.10 4.63
CA ALA A 269 -4.04 8.02 4.60
C ALA A 269 -3.76 9.28 3.75
N VAL A 270 -2.55 9.83 3.81
CA VAL A 270 -2.13 10.95 2.97
C VAL A 270 -2.24 10.59 1.49
N MET A 271 -1.74 9.42 1.11
CA MET A 271 -1.84 8.91 -0.26
C MET A 271 -3.29 8.67 -0.66
N ALA A 272 -4.10 8.06 0.21
CA ALA A 272 -5.52 7.80 -0.05
C ALA A 272 -6.35 9.08 -0.20
N ALA A 273 -6.10 10.10 0.63
CA ALA A 273 -6.78 11.40 0.51
C ALA A 273 -6.40 12.13 -0.78
N SER A 274 -5.12 12.10 -1.17
CA SER A 274 -4.67 12.64 -2.47
C SER A 274 -5.33 11.92 -3.64
N ALA A 275 -5.36 10.59 -3.61
CA ALA A 275 -6.02 9.77 -4.62
C ALA A 275 -7.53 10.03 -4.69
N ALA A 276 -8.20 10.18 -3.55
CA ALA A 276 -9.64 10.48 -3.50
C ALA A 276 -10.00 11.80 -4.19
N ARG A 277 -9.11 12.78 -4.15
CA ARG A 277 -9.29 14.07 -4.83
C ARG A 277 -9.01 13.98 -6.34
N THR A 278 -8.12 13.09 -6.74
CA THR A 278 -7.78 12.88 -8.16
C THR A 278 -8.80 11.97 -8.86
N ALA A 279 -9.31 10.96 -8.17
CA ALA A 279 -10.15 9.92 -8.76
C ALA A 279 -11.34 10.45 -9.59
N PRO A 280 -12.12 11.46 -9.17
CA PRO A 280 -13.25 11.97 -9.97
C PRO A 280 -12.84 12.61 -11.30
N THR A 281 -11.57 12.93 -11.50
CA THR A 281 -11.07 13.54 -12.75
C THR A 281 -10.64 12.50 -13.79
N LEU A 282 -10.60 11.22 -13.40
CA LEU A 282 -10.17 10.12 -14.26
C LEU A 282 -11.35 9.60 -15.13
N PRO A 283 -11.04 8.97 -16.25
CA PRO A 283 -12.07 8.26 -17.03
C PRO A 283 -12.59 7.06 -16.24
N ALA A 284 -13.80 6.61 -16.58
CA ALA A 284 -14.36 5.36 -16.06
C ALA A 284 -13.41 4.19 -16.34
N GLY A 285 -13.32 3.27 -15.39
CA GLY A 285 -12.42 2.12 -15.46
C GLY A 285 -11.60 1.92 -14.20
N VAL A 286 -10.87 0.82 -14.12
CA VAL A 286 -9.99 0.50 -13.00
C VAL A 286 -8.56 0.93 -13.32
N HIS A 287 -7.98 1.74 -12.46
CA HIS A 287 -6.65 2.33 -12.62
C HIS A 287 -5.77 1.97 -11.42
N SER A 288 -4.56 1.50 -11.67
CA SER A 288 -3.54 1.42 -10.63
C SER A 288 -2.91 2.80 -10.40
N SER A 289 -2.54 3.12 -9.17
CA SER A 289 -2.02 4.45 -8.81
C SER A 289 -0.89 4.93 -9.71
N HIS A 290 0.06 4.07 -10.08
CA HIS A 290 1.21 4.43 -10.93
C HIS A 290 0.87 4.71 -12.40
N GLN A 291 -0.34 4.38 -12.85
CA GLN A 291 -0.81 4.69 -14.20
C GLN A 291 -1.34 6.12 -14.31
N VAL A 292 -1.74 6.71 -13.20
CA VAL A 292 -2.44 8.01 -13.16
C VAL A 292 -1.81 9.04 -12.23
N LEU A 293 -0.90 8.62 -11.35
CA LEU A 293 -0.14 9.47 -10.44
C LEU A 293 1.37 9.27 -10.66
N THR A 294 2.14 10.29 -10.28
CA THR A 294 3.61 10.31 -10.33
C THR A 294 4.20 10.67 -8.96
N LEU A 295 5.52 10.62 -8.81
CA LEU A 295 6.18 11.08 -7.59
C LEU A 295 5.99 12.57 -7.30
N SER A 296 5.66 13.39 -8.29
CA SER A 296 5.35 14.82 -8.09
C SER A 296 3.99 15.04 -7.43
N ASP A 297 3.10 14.05 -7.48
CA ASP A 297 1.77 14.12 -6.88
C ASP A 297 1.77 13.65 -5.42
N VAL A 298 2.92 13.18 -4.91
CA VAL A 298 3.08 12.78 -3.51
C VAL A 298 3.12 14.01 -2.62
N PRO A 299 2.22 14.13 -1.61
CA PRO A 299 2.19 15.26 -0.69
C PRO A 299 3.38 15.26 0.29
N THR A 300 4.51 15.82 -0.13
CA THR A 300 5.77 15.82 0.65
C THR A 300 5.73 16.78 1.84
N ASP A 301 4.82 17.74 1.86
CA ASP A 301 4.55 18.65 2.97
C ASP A 301 3.81 18.01 4.15
N GLN A 302 3.38 16.75 3.99
CA GLN A 302 2.59 16.00 4.97
C GLN A 302 3.37 14.85 5.61
N GLY A 303 4.68 15.03 5.82
CA GLY A 303 5.52 14.08 6.54
C GLY A 303 6.04 12.91 5.71
N ILE A 304 5.91 12.98 4.38
CA ILE A 304 6.52 12.04 3.42
C ILE A 304 7.73 12.73 2.78
N SER A 305 8.90 12.17 2.96
CA SER A 305 10.13 12.64 2.30
C SER A 305 10.50 11.70 1.16
N VAL A 306 10.68 12.24 -0.06
CA VAL A 306 11.08 11.46 -1.24
C VAL A 306 12.55 11.72 -1.55
N CYS A 307 13.34 10.65 -1.63
CA CYS A 307 14.74 10.69 -2.03
C CYS A 307 14.86 10.38 -3.53
N ARG A 308 15.26 11.32 -4.33
CA ARG A 308 15.48 11.11 -5.77
C ARG A 308 16.80 10.36 -6.02
N PRO A 309 16.93 9.61 -7.13
CA PRO A 309 18.14 8.86 -7.43
C PRO A 309 19.33 9.82 -7.57
N GLN A 310 20.36 9.62 -6.78
CA GLN A 310 21.67 10.15 -7.12
C GLN A 310 22.22 9.24 -8.22
N ARG A 311 22.39 9.77 -9.45
CA ARG A 311 23.24 9.12 -10.46
C ARG A 311 24.61 8.93 -9.81
N ARG A 312 25.05 7.70 -9.61
CA ARG A 312 26.47 7.47 -9.35
C ARG A 312 27.23 8.04 -10.53
N ALA A 313 28.00 9.09 -10.31
CA ALA A 313 28.98 9.54 -11.29
C ALA A 313 29.84 8.32 -11.65
N HIS A 314 29.80 7.92 -12.92
CA HIS A 314 30.79 6.97 -13.45
C HIS A 314 32.16 7.54 -13.10
N ARG A 315 32.89 6.90 -12.19
CA ARG A 315 34.32 7.08 -12.13
C ARG A 315 34.87 6.52 -13.44
N THR A 316 35.02 7.37 -14.42
CA THR A 316 35.95 7.13 -15.51
C THR A 316 37.33 6.98 -14.87
N SER A 317 37.79 5.73 -14.79
CA SER A 317 39.20 5.45 -14.59
C SER A 317 39.90 5.86 -15.87
N GLU A 318 40.30 7.14 -15.95
CA GLU A 318 41.38 7.53 -16.84
C GLU A 318 42.64 6.85 -16.30
N ASN A 319 42.99 5.72 -16.90
CA ASN A 319 44.34 5.20 -16.88
C ASN A 319 45.17 6.17 -17.77
N GLU A 320 45.74 7.17 -17.16
CA GLU A 320 46.92 7.79 -17.78
C GLU A 320 48.11 6.82 -17.62
N SER A 321 48.42 6.22 -18.77
CA SER A 321 49.71 5.57 -18.99
C SER A 321 50.76 6.64 -19.20
N GLU A 322 51.74 6.69 -18.37
CA GLU A 322 53.13 7.10 -18.69
C GLU A 322 54.11 6.09 -18.17
#